data_425979a2f23e24f46edfa5b3f132d4c4
#
_entry.id   425979a2f23e24f46edfa5b3f132d4c4
#
_cell.length_a   1.000
_cell.length_b   1.000
_cell.length_c   1.000
_cell.angle_alpha   90.00
_cell.angle_beta   90.00
_cell.angle_gamma   90.00
#
_symmetry.space_group_name_H-M   'P 1'
#
loop_
_entity.id
_entity.type
_entity.pdbx_description
1 polymer ?
#
loop_
_entity_poly.entity_id
_entity_poly.type
_entity_poly.pdbx_seq_one_letter_code
_entity_poly.pdbx_strand_id
1 'polypeptide(L)'
;MISLYARSNTLISWAIRLFTWSPYSHVAVLEPNGKWVNEARYPKCRRVRLQSFLRDNSVVVSKAKPCSRPDLAIQWFREQTGYDPKYPNVESEGLPYDTLGIFGFLFHRNWTSPDKWFCSEAETMCYMKGHHESYDADEVNRITPFLSWILPGKILHSMKG
;
A
#
# COMPACT_ATOMS: atom_id res chain seq x y z
N MET A 1 1.19 -8.39 10.10
CA MET A 1 1.62 -7.27 9.22
C MET A 1 0.94 -5.98 9.66
N ILE A 2 1.59 -4.83 9.57
CA ILE A 2 0.97 -3.54 9.92
C ILE A 2 0.76 -2.73 8.63
N SER A 3 -0.50 -2.45 8.32
CA SER A 3 -0.89 -1.57 7.21
C SER A 3 -1.13 -0.15 7.73
N LEU A 4 -0.65 0.83 6.99
CA LEU A 4 -0.86 2.26 7.25
C LEU A 4 -1.87 2.81 6.25
N TYR A 5 -3.01 3.23 6.75
CA TYR A 5 -4.07 3.87 5.94
C TYR A 5 -3.94 5.37 6.06
N ALA A 6 -3.84 6.04 4.93
CA ALA A 6 -3.52 7.46 4.89
C ALA A 6 -4.44 8.25 3.96
N ARG A 7 -4.53 9.54 4.21
CA ARG A 7 -5.07 10.53 3.27
C ARG A 7 -4.21 11.78 3.28
N SER A 8 -4.15 12.43 2.13
CA SER A 8 -3.54 13.76 1.98
C SER A 8 -4.61 14.79 1.60
N ASN A 9 -4.25 16.07 1.67
CA ASN A 9 -5.16 17.18 1.32
C ASN A 9 -5.06 17.57 -0.16
N THR A 10 -4.73 16.63 -1.06
CA THR A 10 -4.67 16.84 -2.50
C THR A 10 -6.00 16.55 -3.17
N LEU A 11 -6.25 17.18 -4.33
CA LEU A 11 -7.44 16.91 -5.15
C LEU A 11 -7.56 15.44 -5.55
N ILE A 12 -6.42 14.79 -5.87
CA ILE A 12 -6.38 13.35 -6.22
C ILE A 12 -6.82 12.51 -5.02
N SER A 13 -6.32 12.81 -3.82
CA SER A 13 -6.73 12.13 -2.59
C SER A 13 -8.23 12.29 -2.31
N TRP A 14 -8.77 13.49 -2.55
CA TRP A 14 -10.19 13.75 -2.41
C TRP A 14 -11.01 12.98 -3.43
N ALA A 15 -10.63 12.99 -4.71
CA ALA A 15 -11.29 12.24 -5.77
C ALA A 15 -11.32 10.74 -5.47
N ILE A 16 -10.18 10.13 -5.11
CA ILE A 16 -10.12 8.70 -4.75
C ILE A 16 -11.13 8.39 -3.64
N ARG A 17 -11.13 9.17 -2.57
CA ARG A 17 -12.06 8.94 -1.44
C ARG A 17 -13.51 9.06 -1.83
N LEU A 18 -13.86 10.03 -2.67
CA LEU A 18 -15.22 10.20 -3.17
C LEU A 18 -15.68 9.01 -4.01
N PHE A 19 -14.86 8.58 -4.98
CA PHE A 19 -15.22 7.49 -5.89
C PHE A 19 -15.17 6.10 -5.24
N THR A 20 -14.35 5.92 -4.21
CA THR A 20 -14.22 4.62 -3.51
C THR A 20 -15.01 4.55 -2.21
N TRP A 21 -15.71 5.62 -1.82
CA TRP A 21 -16.42 5.75 -0.53
C TRP A 21 -15.51 5.44 0.67
N SER A 22 -14.21 5.68 0.51
CA SER A 22 -13.21 5.37 1.52
C SER A 22 -12.85 6.58 2.37
N PRO A 23 -12.65 6.44 3.68
CA PRO A 23 -12.06 7.49 4.51
C PRO A 23 -10.59 7.74 4.18
N TYR A 24 -9.94 6.81 3.46
CA TYR A 24 -8.53 6.85 3.09
C TYR A 24 -8.35 6.78 1.57
N SER A 25 -7.33 7.45 1.07
CA SER A 25 -6.98 7.46 -0.36
C SER A 25 -5.70 6.67 -0.66
N HIS A 26 -5.03 6.19 0.38
CA HIS A 26 -3.74 5.53 0.25
C HIS A 26 -3.55 4.47 1.34
N VAL A 27 -2.86 3.39 1.00
CA VAL A 27 -2.43 2.37 1.94
C VAL A 27 -0.98 2.00 1.68
N ALA A 28 -0.24 1.72 2.75
CA ALA A 28 1.17 1.34 2.74
C ALA A 28 1.43 0.29 3.81
N VAL A 29 2.62 -0.31 3.81
CA VAL A 29 3.00 -1.35 4.77
C VAL A 29 4.19 -0.88 5.59
N LEU A 30 4.03 -0.91 6.93
CA LEU A 30 5.08 -0.59 7.88
C LEU A 30 5.99 -1.81 8.11
N GLU A 31 7.29 -1.61 8.02
CA GLU A 31 8.26 -2.66 8.36
C GLU A 31 8.27 -2.96 9.88
N PRO A 32 8.65 -4.19 10.29
CA PRO A 32 8.65 -4.60 11.70
C PRO A 32 9.51 -3.73 12.62
N ASN A 33 10.55 -3.09 12.07
CA ASN A 33 11.41 -2.18 12.83
C ASN A 33 10.77 -0.81 13.14
N GLY A 34 9.57 -0.55 12.62
CA GLY A 34 8.82 0.69 12.85
C GLY A 34 9.45 1.95 12.22
N LYS A 35 10.49 1.81 11.41
CA LYS A 35 11.24 2.95 10.84
C LYS A 35 10.98 3.19 9.36
N TRP A 36 10.60 2.14 8.65
CA TRP A 36 10.47 2.15 7.20
C TRP A 36 9.07 1.77 6.74
N VAL A 37 8.64 2.40 5.67
CA VAL A 37 7.33 2.20 5.03
C VAL A 37 7.55 1.84 3.57
N ASN A 38 6.94 0.76 3.12
CA ASN A 38 6.88 0.38 1.72
C ASN A 38 5.52 0.80 1.17
N GLU A 39 5.51 1.58 0.10
CA GLU A 39 4.29 2.11 -0.51
C GLU A 39 4.37 2.09 -2.05
N ALA A 40 3.23 1.83 -2.70
CA ALA A 40 3.05 2.11 -4.12
C ALA A 40 2.37 3.49 -4.22
N ARG A 41 3.12 4.51 -4.66
CA ARG A 41 2.67 5.90 -4.79
C ARG A 41 3.25 6.51 -6.05
N TYR A 42 2.44 7.29 -6.77
CA TYR A 42 2.93 7.96 -7.97
C TYR A 42 4.22 8.76 -7.70
N PRO A 43 5.25 8.65 -8.53
CA PRO A 43 5.30 7.89 -9.80
C PRO A 43 5.77 6.42 -9.67
N LYS A 44 6.23 5.95 -8.49
CA LYS A 44 6.84 4.63 -8.31
C LYS A 44 6.51 3.99 -6.97
N CYS A 45 6.67 2.67 -6.89
CA CYS A 45 6.81 1.98 -5.62
C CYS A 45 8.07 2.46 -4.92
N ARG A 46 8.00 2.78 -3.64
CA ARG A 46 9.13 3.31 -2.90
C ARG A 46 9.18 2.83 -1.45
N ARG A 47 10.37 2.80 -0.90
CA ARG A 47 10.62 2.57 0.51
C ARG A 47 11.13 3.87 1.13
N VAL A 48 10.38 4.42 2.06
CA VAL A 48 10.64 5.71 2.69
C VAL A 48 10.70 5.60 4.21
N ARG A 49 11.28 6.58 4.87
CA ARG A 49 11.23 6.66 6.34
C ARG A 49 9.80 6.94 6.81
N LEU A 50 9.41 6.36 7.95
CA LEU A 50 8.09 6.63 8.54
C LEU A 50 7.83 8.13 8.73
N GLN A 51 8.85 8.89 9.13
CA GLN A 51 8.73 10.35 9.29
C GLN A 51 8.40 11.06 7.98
N SER A 52 9.04 10.66 6.86
CA SER A 52 8.73 11.19 5.52
C SER A 52 7.30 10.85 5.12
N PHE A 53 6.87 9.61 5.35
CA PHE A 53 5.50 9.18 5.09
C PHE A 53 4.47 9.99 5.91
N LEU A 54 4.72 10.21 7.20
CA LEU A 54 3.84 10.99 8.07
C LEU A 54 3.77 12.47 7.66
N ARG A 55 4.87 13.04 7.19
CA ARG A 55 4.89 14.42 6.69
C ARG A 55 4.04 14.61 5.43
N ASP A 56 4.06 13.62 4.54
CA ASP A 56 3.37 13.66 3.24
C ASP A 56 1.85 13.41 3.36
N ASN A 57 1.36 12.98 4.52
CA ASN A 57 -0.05 12.63 4.74
C ASN A 57 -0.63 13.42 5.92
N SER A 58 -1.88 13.88 5.78
CA SER A 58 -2.56 14.66 6.84
C SER A 58 -3.15 13.78 7.93
N VAL A 59 -3.60 12.57 7.58
CA VAL A 59 -4.12 11.56 8.51
C VAL A 59 -3.45 10.24 8.22
N VAL A 60 -3.00 9.54 9.25
CA VAL A 60 -2.45 8.18 9.16
C VAL A 60 -2.99 7.33 10.30
N VAL A 61 -3.58 6.20 9.97
CA VAL A 61 -4.06 5.20 10.93
C VAL A 61 -3.37 3.87 10.66
N SER A 62 -2.81 3.28 11.71
CA SER A 62 -2.18 1.96 11.62
C SER A 62 -3.15 0.86 12.02
N LYS A 63 -3.16 -0.22 11.25
CA LYS A 63 -3.98 -1.40 11.47
C LYS A 63 -3.13 -2.66 11.41
N ALA A 64 -3.15 -3.46 12.49
CA ALA A 64 -2.55 -4.79 12.47
C ALA A 64 -3.48 -5.76 11.74
N LYS A 65 -2.97 -6.39 10.70
CA LYS A 65 -3.63 -7.49 9.99
C LYS A 65 -2.99 -8.82 10.40
N PRO A 66 -3.78 -9.88 10.64
CA PRO A 66 -3.21 -11.22 10.83
C PRO A 66 -2.33 -11.55 9.61
N CYS A 67 -1.17 -12.13 9.84
CA CYS A 67 -0.25 -12.50 8.77
C CYS A 67 0.65 -13.63 9.28
N SER A 68 0.60 -14.79 8.65
CA SER A 68 1.32 -16.00 9.07
C SER A 68 2.84 -15.85 8.87
N ARG A 69 3.24 -15.20 7.78
CA ARG A 69 4.64 -15.01 7.38
C ARG A 69 4.91 -13.53 7.02
N PRO A 70 4.95 -12.65 8.03
CA PRO A 70 5.17 -11.22 7.79
C PRO A 70 6.55 -10.91 7.18
N ASP A 71 7.53 -11.77 7.40
CA ASP A 71 8.86 -11.73 6.79
C ASP A 71 8.79 -11.82 5.26
N LEU A 72 8.07 -12.80 4.72
CA LEU A 72 7.88 -12.96 3.28
C LEU A 72 7.05 -11.82 2.66
N ALA A 73 6.02 -11.38 3.37
CA ALA A 73 5.23 -10.23 2.95
C ALA A 73 6.10 -8.98 2.76
N ILE A 74 6.91 -8.65 3.76
CA ILE A 74 7.79 -7.47 3.72
C ILE A 74 8.90 -7.65 2.68
N GLN A 75 9.49 -8.84 2.58
CA GLN A 75 10.52 -9.12 1.57
C GLN A 75 9.97 -8.87 0.17
N TRP A 76 8.79 -9.41 -0.15
CA TRP A 76 8.16 -9.21 -1.45
C TRP A 76 7.97 -7.71 -1.75
N PHE A 77 7.45 -6.92 -0.80
CA PHE A 77 7.22 -5.50 -1.04
C PHE A 77 8.55 -4.73 -1.21
N ARG A 78 9.58 -5.07 -0.44
CA ARG A 78 10.93 -4.49 -0.60
C ARG A 78 11.48 -4.70 -2.02
N GLU A 79 11.28 -5.89 -2.59
CA GLU A 79 11.67 -6.19 -3.97
C GLU A 79 10.98 -5.24 -4.96
N GLN A 80 9.68 -4.93 -4.74
CA GLN A 80 8.94 -3.98 -5.59
C GLN A 80 9.45 -2.52 -5.44
N THR A 81 10.04 -2.18 -4.30
CA THR A 81 10.55 -0.83 -4.03
C THR A 81 12.02 -0.62 -4.40
N GLY A 82 12.65 -1.60 -5.05
CA GLY A 82 14.08 -1.51 -5.43
C GLY A 82 15.04 -1.50 -4.23
N TYR A 83 14.61 -2.11 -3.12
CA TYR A 83 15.44 -2.21 -1.92
C TYR A 83 16.72 -3.01 -2.17
N ASP A 84 17.87 -2.42 -1.82
CA ASP A 84 19.18 -3.11 -1.81
C ASP A 84 19.60 -3.43 -0.37
N PRO A 85 19.80 -4.72 -0.02
CA PRO A 85 20.26 -5.12 1.31
C PRO A 85 21.62 -4.55 1.72
N LYS A 86 22.47 -4.15 0.76
CA LYS A 86 23.76 -3.50 1.03
C LYS A 86 23.60 -2.11 1.63
N TYR A 87 22.44 -1.47 1.35
CA TYR A 87 22.15 -0.11 1.80
C TYR A 87 20.83 -0.04 2.59
N PRO A 88 20.71 -0.73 3.73
CA PRO A 88 19.44 -0.92 4.43
C PRO A 88 18.85 0.38 5.00
N ASN A 89 19.66 1.42 5.12
CA ASN A 89 19.30 2.72 5.72
C ASN A 89 19.06 3.81 4.68
N VAL A 90 18.93 3.46 3.39
CA VAL A 90 18.69 4.38 2.28
C VAL A 90 17.24 4.21 1.79
N GLU A 91 16.61 5.32 1.46
CA GLU A 91 15.32 5.30 0.74
C GLU A 91 15.53 4.76 -0.67
N SER A 92 14.55 4.02 -1.20
CA SER A 92 14.68 3.41 -2.52
C SER A 92 13.41 3.59 -3.34
N GLU A 93 13.54 3.54 -4.66
CA GLU A 93 12.47 3.56 -5.64
C GLU A 93 12.61 2.40 -6.61
N GLY A 94 11.50 1.74 -6.89
CA GLY A 94 11.45 0.54 -7.73
C GLY A 94 10.45 0.64 -8.87
N LEU A 95 9.54 -0.30 -8.95
CA LEU A 95 8.58 -0.44 -10.04
C LEU A 95 7.68 0.78 -10.22
N PRO A 96 7.24 1.07 -11.45
CA PRO A 96 6.35 2.19 -11.73
C PRO A 96 4.98 1.99 -11.06
N TYR A 97 4.34 3.12 -10.75
CA TYR A 97 2.98 3.16 -10.24
C TYR A 97 1.96 2.95 -11.37
N ASP A 98 0.94 2.12 -11.11
CA ASP A 98 -0.12 1.88 -12.09
C ASP A 98 -1.19 2.98 -12.06
N THR A 99 -0.96 4.04 -12.80
CA THR A 99 -1.95 5.11 -12.98
C THR A 99 -3.13 4.68 -13.85
N LEU A 100 -2.91 3.81 -14.84
CA LEU A 100 -3.98 3.32 -15.70
C LEU A 100 -4.89 2.34 -14.95
N GLY A 101 -4.33 1.52 -14.06
CA GLY A 101 -5.10 0.65 -13.17
C GLY A 101 -6.09 1.41 -12.31
N ILE A 102 -5.73 2.60 -11.78
CA ILE A 102 -6.66 3.45 -11.03
C ILE A 102 -7.82 3.93 -11.92
N PHE A 103 -7.54 4.37 -13.14
CA PHE A 103 -8.59 4.77 -14.08
C PHE A 103 -9.44 3.57 -14.51
N GLY A 104 -8.82 2.43 -14.78
CA GLY A 104 -9.52 1.17 -15.05
C GLY A 104 -10.47 0.82 -13.93
N PHE A 105 -10.03 0.95 -12.70
CA PHE A 105 -10.86 0.76 -11.51
C PHE A 105 -12.08 1.70 -11.47
N LEU A 106 -11.89 3.01 -11.74
CA LEU A 106 -12.98 4.00 -11.77
C LEU A 106 -14.01 3.72 -12.87
N PHE A 107 -13.58 3.11 -13.98
CA PHE A 107 -14.45 2.76 -15.11
C PHE A 107 -14.88 1.30 -15.14
N HIS A 108 -14.65 0.53 -14.07
CA HIS A 108 -14.93 -0.91 -13.97
C HIS A 108 -14.29 -1.74 -15.09
N ARG A 109 -13.13 -1.34 -15.56
CA ARG A 109 -12.36 -2.03 -16.61
C ARG A 109 -11.02 -2.52 -16.09
N ASN A 110 -10.60 -3.67 -16.54
CA ASN A 110 -9.33 -4.30 -16.17
C ASN A 110 -8.19 -3.71 -17.03
N TRP A 111 -7.60 -2.60 -16.61
CA TRP A 111 -6.48 -1.94 -17.29
C TRP A 111 -5.16 -2.07 -16.52
N THR A 112 -5.02 -3.15 -15.78
CA THR A 112 -3.83 -3.39 -14.96
C THR A 112 -2.66 -3.89 -15.80
N SER A 113 -1.46 -3.52 -15.39
CA SER A 113 -0.20 -3.98 -15.99
C SER A 113 0.53 -4.88 -14.99
N PRO A 114 1.08 -6.04 -15.39
CA PRO A 114 1.72 -6.99 -14.48
C PRO A 114 2.96 -6.43 -13.76
N ASP A 115 3.58 -5.39 -14.30
CA ASP A 115 4.81 -4.78 -13.77
C ASP A 115 4.57 -3.43 -13.10
N LYS A 116 3.33 -3.12 -12.71
CA LYS A 116 2.97 -1.87 -12.07
C LYS A 116 1.99 -2.13 -10.94
N TRP A 117 2.05 -1.30 -9.91
CA TRP A 117 1.21 -1.46 -8.72
C TRP A 117 0.53 -0.16 -8.34
N PHE A 118 -0.73 -0.20 -7.95
CA PHE A 118 -1.33 0.86 -7.15
C PHE A 118 -1.41 0.45 -5.67
N CYS A 119 -1.68 1.39 -4.78
CA CYS A 119 -1.41 1.23 -3.35
C CYS A 119 -2.14 0.06 -2.68
N SER A 120 -3.44 -0.13 -2.93
CA SER A 120 -4.21 -1.21 -2.31
C SER A 120 -3.93 -2.58 -2.92
N GLU A 121 -3.61 -2.63 -4.20
CA GLU A 121 -3.16 -3.83 -4.88
C GLU A 121 -1.83 -4.33 -4.28
N ALA A 122 -0.83 -3.45 -4.21
CA ALA A 122 0.47 -3.79 -3.63
C ALA A 122 0.38 -4.24 -2.16
N GLU A 123 -0.47 -3.57 -1.35
CA GLU A 123 -0.70 -3.97 0.05
C GLU A 123 -1.38 -5.33 0.13
N THR A 124 -2.35 -5.61 -0.73
CA THR A 124 -3.06 -6.90 -0.77
C THR A 124 -2.14 -8.01 -1.23
N MET A 125 -1.36 -7.80 -2.29
CA MET A 125 -0.35 -8.78 -2.73
C MET A 125 0.68 -9.07 -1.63
N CYS A 126 1.14 -8.04 -0.93
CA CYS A 126 2.02 -8.19 0.23
C CYS A 126 1.38 -9.09 1.31
N TYR A 127 0.12 -8.84 1.65
CA TYR A 127 -0.64 -9.64 2.61
C TYR A 127 -0.75 -11.11 2.18
N MET A 128 -1.09 -11.36 0.91
CA MET A 128 -1.23 -12.71 0.35
C MET A 128 0.09 -13.48 0.34
N LYS A 129 1.19 -12.83 -0.03
CA LYS A 129 2.52 -13.46 0.03
C LYS A 129 2.87 -13.91 1.45
N GLY A 130 2.38 -13.22 2.47
CA GLY A 130 2.51 -13.60 3.87
C GLY A 130 1.58 -14.74 4.32
N HIS A 131 0.58 -15.13 3.52
CA HIS A 131 -0.37 -16.21 3.84
C HIS A 131 -0.19 -17.46 3.00
N HIS A 132 0.65 -17.46 1.96
CA HIS A 132 0.74 -18.50 0.94
C HIS A 132 -0.60 -18.77 0.21
N GLU A 133 -1.49 -17.81 0.20
CA GLU A 133 -2.74 -17.91 -0.52
C GLU A 133 -2.52 -17.58 -1.99
N SER A 134 -3.03 -18.44 -2.87
CA SER A 134 -3.12 -18.17 -4.31
C SER A 134 -4.45 -17.47 -4.58
N TYR A 135 -4.41 -16.20 -4.83
CA TYR A 135 -5.58 -15.47 -5.33
C TYR A 135 -5.45 -15.26 -6.84
N ASP A 136 -6.59 -15.15 -7.49
CA ASP A 136 -6.64 -14.74 -8.87
C ASP A 136 -6.16 -13.28 -8.97
N ALA A 137 -5.26 -12.99 -9.91
CA ALA A 137 -4.77 -11.63 -10.15
C ALA A 137 -5.92 -10.64 -10.41
N ASP A 138 -7.00 -11.11 -11.03
CA ASP A 138 -8.20 -10.31 -11.31
C ASP A 138 -8.96 -9.90 -10.04
N GLU A 139 -8.90 -10.68 -8.97
CA GLU A 139 -9.53 -10.34 -7.69
C GLU A 139 -8.74 -9.27 -6.94
N VAL A 140 -7.41 -9.35 -6.98
CA VAL A 140 -6.52 -8.38 -6.32
C VAL A 140 -6.65 -7.00 -6.92
N ASN A 141 -6.80 -6.92 -8.23
CA ASN A 141 -6.94 -5.68 -8.99
C ASN A 141 -8.22 -4.89 -8.68
N ARG A 142 -9.18 -5.50 -7.99
CA ARG A 142 -10.45 -4.86 -7.58
C ARG A 142 -10.45 -4.36 -6.15
N ILE A 143 -9.36 -4.55 -5.41
CA ILE A 143 -9.30 -4.16 -4.00
C ILE A 143 -8.99 -2.67 -3.86
N THR A 144 -9.99 -1.93 -3.43
CA THR A 144 -9.86 -0.51 -3.09
C THR A 144 -9.18 -0.30 -1.73
N PRO A 145 -8.69 0.91 -1.42
CA PRO A 145 -8.28 1.25 -0.06
C PRO A 145 -9.39 1.00 0.98
N PHE A 146 -10.67 1.13 0.60
CA PHE A 146 -11.80 0.84 1.46
C PHE A 146 -11.95 -0.67 1.71
N LEU A 147 -11.92 -1.50 0.67
CA LEU A 147 -11.98 -2.95 0.82
C LEU A 147 -10.81 -3.48 1.65
N SER A 148 -9.60 -2.99 1.39
CA SER A 148 -8.45 -3.31 2.23
C SER A 148 -8.65 -2.88 3.69
N TRP A 149 -9.29 -1.71 3.94
CA TRP A 149 -9.57 -1.22 5.27
C TRP A 149 -10.57 -2.09 6.04
N ILE A 150 -11.64 -2.57 5.41
CA ILE A 150 -12.66 -3.39 6.07
C ILE A 150 -12.25 -4.85 6.28
N LEU A 151 -11.23 -5.34 5.58
CA LEU A 151 -10.67 -6.68 5.83
C LEU A 151 -10.25 -6.85 7.29
N PRO A 152 -10.27 -8.10 7.83
CA PRO A 152 -9.98 -8.36 9.24
C PRO A 152 -8.67 -7.72 9.73
N GLY A 153 -8.70 -7.19 10.94
CA GLY A 153 -7.51 -6.60 11.58
C GLY A 153 -7.89 -5.66 12.72
N LYS A 154 -6.92 -5.39 13.60
CA LYS A 154 -7.09 -4.53 14.77
C LYS A 154 -6.47 -3.14 14.51
N ILE A 155 -7.26 -2.08 14.69
CA ILE A 155 -6.72 -0.71 14.70
C ILE A 155 -5.77 -0.58 15.90
N LEU A 156 -4.54 -0.17 15.64
CA LEU A 156 -3.53 0.00 16.67
C LEU A 156 -3.47 1.45 17.15
N HIS A 157 -3.41 2.39 16.22
CA HIS A 157 -3.17 3.78 16.57
C HIS A 157 -3.53 4.75 15.46
N SER A 158 -4.01 5.94 15.81
CA SER A 158 -4.00 7.10 14.91
C SER A 158 -2.70 7.86 15.14
N MET A 159 -1.87 7.92 14.13
CA MET A 159 -0.53 8.54 14.24
C MET A 159 -0.58 10.03 13.96
N LYS A 160 -1.63 10.49 13.27
CA LYS A 160 -1.83 11.88 12.92
C LYS A 160 -3.31 12.09 12.61
N GLY A 161 -3.89 13.10 13.20
CA GLY A 161 -5.26 13.54 12.97
C GLY A 161 -5.30 14.99 12.51
#